data_c5482f4c753ce1d8c131591d5ef01c05
#
_entry.id   c5482f4c753ce1d8c131591d5ef01c05
#
_cell.length_a   1.000
_cell.length_b   1.000
_cell.length_c   1.000
_cell.angle_alpha   90.00
_cell.angle_beta   90.00
_cell.angle_gamma   90.00
#
_symmetry.space_group_name_H-M   'P 1'
#
loop_
_entity.id
_entity.type
_entity.pdbx_description
1 polymer ?
#
loop_
_entity_poly.entity_id
_entity_poly.type
_entity_poly.pdbx_seq_one_letter_code
_entity_poly.pdbx_strand_id
1 'polypeptide(L)'
;MFKKNKDILNIALPAMGENFLQMLMGMVDSYLVAHLGLIAISGVSVAGNIITIYQAIFIALGAAISSVISKSLGQKDQSKLAYHVTEALKITLLLSFLLGALSIFAGQEMIGLLGTERDVAESGGLYLSLVGGSIVLLGLMTSLGALIRATHNPRLPLYVSFLSNALNILFSSLAIFVLDMGIAGVAWGTILSRLVGLVILWSQLKLPFEKPTFGLDKELLTLALPAAGERLMMRAGDVVIIALVVSFGTEAVAGNAIGEVLTQFNYMPAFGVATATVMLVARAVGEDNWKRVASLSKQTFWLSLLLMLPLTLIIYALGIPLTHLYTTDPLAVEASVLVTLFSLLGTPMTIGTVIYTAVWQGLGNARLPFYATSIGMWCIRIGTGYLMGIVLGWGLPGIWAGTLLDNGFRWLFLRYRYQRYMSLKG
;
A
#
# COMPACT_ATOMS: atom_id res chain seq x y z
N MET A 1 15.66 -6.50 -23.70
CA MET A 1 14.63 -6.67 -22.66
C MET A 1 13.95 -5.35 -22.30
N PHE A 2 14.68 -4.29 -21.96
CA PHE A 2 14.11 -2.97 -21.59
C PHE A 2 13.28 -2.30 -22.69
N LYS A 3 13.67 -2.35 -23.96
CA LYS A 3 12.87 -1.81 -25.07
C LYS A 3 11.48 -2.45 -25.19
N LYS A 4 11.37 -3.77 -24.90
CA LYS A 4 10.11 -4.52 -24.98
C LYS A 4 9.17 -4.20 -23.80
N ASN A 5 9.72 -3.75 -22.67
CA ASN A 5 8.98 -3.45 -21.44
C ASN A 5 8.80 -1.94 -21.20
N LYS A 6 9.01 -1.11 -22.23
CA LYS A 6 8.97 0.35 -22.12
C LYS A 6 7.63 0.85 -21.55
N ASP A 7 6.52 0.28 -21.99
CA ASP A 7 5.19 0.68 -21.55
C ASP A 7 4.99 0.36 -20.05
N ILE A 8 5.48 -0.80 -19.61
CA ILE A 8 5.42 -1.21 -18.21
C ILE A 8 6.30 -0.28 -17.35
N LEU A 9 7.53 -0.03 -17.77
CA LEU A 9 8.48 0.80 -17.03
C LEU A 9 8.04 2.27 -16.95
N ASN A 10 7.40 2.81 -17.97
CA ASN A 10 6.89 4.17 -17.97
C ASN A 10 5.84 4.43 -16.89
N ILE A 11 5.12 3.39 -16.45
CA ILE A 11 4.14 3.45 -15.37
C ILE A 11 4.77 2.98 -14.06
N ALA A 12 5.53 1.88 -14.11
CA ALA A 12 6.10 1.25 -12.91
C ALA A 12 7.13 2.14 -12.19
N LEU A 13 8.05 2.78 -12.94
CA LEU A 13 9.09 3.61 -12.34
C LEU A 13 8.54 4.82 -11.56
N PRO A 14 7.59 5.62 -12.11
CA PRO A 14 6.94 6.67 -11.32
C PRO A 14 6.21 6.12 -10.08
N ALA A 15 5.49 5.01 -10.21
CA ALA A 15 4.78 4.40 -9.09
C ALA A 15 5.74 3.88 -8.00
N MET A 16 6.90 3.34 -8.38
CA MET A 16 7.97 2.99 -7.43
C MET A 16 8.49 4.22 -6.70
N GLY A 17 8.72 5.32 -7.43
CA GLY A 17 9.15 6.59 -6.85
C GLY A 17 8.14 7.17 -5.87
N GLU A 18 6.85 7.12 -6.17
CA GLU A 18 5.79 7.53 -5.24
C GLU A 18 5.81 6.71 -3.95
N ASN A 19 5.89 5.38 -4.05
CA ASN A 19 5.96 4.51 -2.88
C ASN A 19 7.20 4.80 -2.02
N PHE A 20 8.33 5.04 -2.65
CA PHE A 20 9.57 5.42 -1.96
C PHE A 20 9.42 6.76 -1.23
N LEU A 21 8.85 7.77 -1.88
CA LEU A 21 8.59 9.08 -1.28
C LEU A 21 7.62 8.99 -0.10
N GLN A 22 6.58 8.18 -0.20
CA GLN A 22 5.64 7.96 0.92
C GLN A 22 6.34 7.35 2.14
N MET A 23 7.25 6.41 1.92
CA MET A 23 8.02 5.81 3.01
C MET A 23 8.98 6.82 3.66
N LEU A 24 9.73 7.58 2.86
CA LEU A 24 10.60 8.65 3.37
C LEU A 24 9.82 9.68 4.18
N MET A 25 8.63 10.04 3.71
CA MET A 25 7.75 10.98 4.37
C MET A 25 7.38 10.53 5.78
N GLY A 26 6.96 9.27 5.93
CA GLY A 26 6.66 8.71 7.25
C GLY A 26 7.85 8.77 8.21
N MET A 27 9.07 8.55 7.70
CA MET A 27 10.31 8.67 8.50
C MET A 27 10.59 10.10 8.93
N VAL A 28 10.42 11.07 8.03
CA VAL A 28 10.63 12.50 8.33
C VAL A 28 9.59 13.03 9.31
N ASP A 29 8.32 12.69 9.12
CA ASP A 29 7.26 13.09 10.04
C ASP A 29 7.51 12.54 11.45
N SER A 30 7.91 11.28 11.58
CA SER A 30 8.27 10.67 12.86
C SER A 30 9.46 11.39 13.52
N TYR A 31 10.46 11.77 12.74
CA TYR A 31 11.60 12.53 13.22
C TYR A 31 11.21 13.91 13.74
N LEU A 32 10.38 14.65 13.00
CA LEU A 32 9.89 15.97 13.41
C LEU A 32 9.05 15.90 14.68
N VAL A 33 8.14 14.93 14.78
CA VAL A 33 7.27 14.74 15.95
C VAL A 33 8.08 14.32 17.19
N ALA A 34 9.17 13.57 17.01
CA ALA A 34 10.04 13.18 18.12
C ALA A 34 10.59 14.37 18.90
N HIS A 35 10.77 15.53 18.28
CA HIS A 35 11.19 16.76 18.94
C HIS A 35 10.14 17.35 19.89
N LEU A 36 8.88 16.92 19.78
CA LEU A 36 7.78 17.38 20.64
C LEU A 36 7.64 16.54 21.93
N GLY A 37 8.42 15.48 22.09
CA GLY A 37 8.45 14.62 23.27
C GLY A 37 7.76 13.25 23.08
N LEU A 38 7.88 12.41 24.12
CA LEU A 38 7.42 11.03 24.09
C LEU A 38 5.89 10.87 23.94
N ILE A 39 5.13 11.72 24.62
CA ILE A 39 3.65 11.68 24.52
C ILE A 39 3.21 12.03 23.10
N ALA A 40 3.81 13.06 22.51
CA ALA A 40 3.50 13.49 21.16
C ALA A 40 3.81 12.42 20.12
N ILE A 41 5.03 11.84 20.16
CA ILE A 41 5.41 10.79 19.19
C ILE A 41 4.56 9.53 19.36
N SER A 42 4.24 9.14 20.61
CA SER A 42 3.39 7.99 20.89
C SER A 42 1.97 8.21 20.34
N GLY A 43 1.36 9.36 20.61
CA GLY A 43 0.02 9.69 20.13
C GLY A 43 -0.04 9.75 18.61
N VAL A 44 0.90 10.44 17.97
CA VAL A 44 0.95 10.56 16.50
C VAL A 44 1.25 9.22 15.84
N SER A 45 2.07 8.35 16.45
CA SER A 45 2.34 7.01 15.92
C SER A 45 1.09 6.14 15.93
N VAL A 46 0.31 6.14 17.01
CA VAL A 46 -0.94 5.37 17.08
C VAL A 46 -1.97 5.93 16.10
N ALA A 47 -2.13 7.25 16.02
CA ALA A 47 -2.97 7.91 15.01
C ALA A 47 -2.53 7.58 13.58
N GLY A 48 -1.22 7.54 13.34
CA GLY A 48 -0.61 7.17 12.07
C GLY A 48 -0.97 5.75 11.62
N ASN A 49 -1.06 4.79 12.55
CA ASN A 49 -1.53 3.44 12.25
C ASN A 49 -2.97 3.42 11.72
N ILE A 50 -3.86 4.23 12.31
CA ILE A 50 -5.25 4.36 11.84
C ILE A 50 -5.27 5.02 10.45
N ILE A 51 -4.51 6.09 10.25
CA ILE A 51 -4.40 6.77 8.95
C ILE A 51 -3.84 5.82 7.88
N THR A 52 -2.90 4.94 8.23
CA THR A 52 -2.36 3.92 7.32
C THR A 52 -3.44 2.92 6.87
N ILE A 53 -4.38 2.57 7.74
CA ILE A 53 -5.55 1.74 7.38
C ILE A 53 -6.43 2.50 6.37
N TYR A 54 -6.73 3.78 6.61
CA TYR A 54 -7.48 4.61 5.66
C TYR A 54 -6.77 4.71 4.31
N GLN A 55 -5.46 4.92 4.34
CA GLN A 55 -4.63 4.97 3.14
C GLN A 55 -4.69 3.65 2.36
N ALA A 56 -4.65 2.51 3.04
CA ALA A 56 -4.78 1.19 2.39
C ALA A 56 -6.11 1.04 1.66
N ILE A 57 -7.20 1.55 2.23
CA ILE A 57 -8.53 1.56 1.59
C ILE A 57 -8.52 2.44 0.34
N PHE A 58 -7.95 3.66 0.39
CA PHE A 58 -7.84 4.54 -0.78
C PHE A 58 -6.92 3.99 -1.86
N ILE A 59 -5.84 3.30 -1.51
CA ILE A 59 -4.97 2.62 -2.48
C ILE A 59 -5.73 1.49 -3.19
N ALA A 60 -6.55 0.73 -2.46
CA ALA A 60 -7.42 -0.29 -3.06
C ALA A 60 -8.46 0.33 -4.00
N LEU A 61 -9.07 1.45 -3.61
CA LEU A 61 -9.98 2.22 -4.47
C LEU A 61 -9.24 2.74 -5.71
N GLY A 62 -8.03 3.27 -5.56
CA GLY A 62 -7.19 3.72 -6.66
C GLY A 62 -6.85 2.61 -7.66
N ALA A 63 -6.58 1.40 -7.19
CA ALA A 63 -6.38 0.24 -8.06
C ALA A 63 -7.65 -0.13 -8.83
N ALA A 64 -8.81 -0.10 -8.18
CA ALA A 64 -10.11 -0.33 -8.83
C ALA A 64 -10.41 0.75 -9.88
N ILE A 65 -10.18 2.03 -9.56
CA ILE A 65 -10.30 3.15 -10.50
C ILE A 65 -9.40 2.93 -11.71
N SER A 66 -8.12 2.62 -11.48
CA SER A 66 -7.16 2.36 -12.55
C SER A 66 -7.60 1.23 -13.48
N SER A 67 -8.19 0.16 -12.92
CA SER A 67 -8.72 -0.98 -13.69
C SER A 67 -9.91 -0.56 -14.57
N VAL A 68 -10.94 0.05 -13.96
CA VAL A 68 -12.18 0.41 -14.67
C VAL A 68 -11.92 1.47 -15.75
N ILE A 69 -11.13 2.50 -15.43
CA ILE A 69 -10.77 3.56 -16.38
C ILE A 69 -9.93 3.01 -17.54
N SER A 70 -8.91 2.21 -17.25
CA SER A 70 -8.06 1.62 -18.30
C SER A 70 -8.85 0.69 -19.22
N LYS A 71 -9.82 -0.07 -18.69
CA LYS A 71 -10.74 -0.89 -19.47
C LYS A 71 -11.61 -0.04 -20.39
N SER A 72 -12.22 1.05 -19.87
CA SER A 72 -13.04 1.98 -20.68
C SER A 72 -12.23 2.63 -21.81
N LEU A 73 -10.97 2.99 -21.53
CA LEU A 73 -10.05 3.48 -22.55
C LEU A 73 -9.74 2.42 -23.62
N GLY A 74 -9.55 1.17 -23.23
CA GLY A 74 -9.38 0.05 -24.16
C GLY A 74 -10.60 -0.16 -25.05
N GLN A 75 -11.79 -0.02 -24.51
CA GLN A 75 -13.06 -0.08 -25.24
C GLN A 75 -13.32 1.14 -26.14
N LYS A 76 -12.54 2.22 -25.99
CA LYS A 76 -12.74 3.52 -26.66
C LYS A 76 -14.13 4.14 -26.43
N ASP A 77 -14.74 3.84 -25.30
CA ASP A 77 -16.07 4.28 -24.92
C ASP A 77 -15.97 5.53 -24.02
N GLN A 78 -16.11 6.70 -24.64
CA GLN A 78 -16.01 8.00 -23.95
C GLN A 78 -17.14 8.23 -22.95
N SER A 79 -18.34 7.68 -23.19
CA SER A 79 -19.46 7.82 -22.27
C SER A 79 -19.20 7.03 -20.98
N LYS A 80 -18.77 5.77 -21.12
CA LYS A 80 -18.37 4.97 -19.95
C LYS A 80 -17.21 5.59 -19.20
N LEU A 81 -16.24 6.15 -19.93
CA LEU A 81 -15.10 6.83 -19.29
C LEU A 81 -15.58 8.00 -18.42
N ALA A 82 -16.43 8.91 -18.98
CA ALA A 82 -16.99 10.05 -18.25
C ALA A 82 -17.79 9.60 -17.02
N TYR A 83 -18.62 8.58 -17.18
CA TYR A 83 -19.39 7.97 -16.09
C TYR A 83 -18.50 7.48 -14.97
N HIS A 84 -17.50 6.62 -15.28
CA HIS A 84 -16.61 6.05 -14.26
C HIS A 84 -15.71 7.09 -13.61
N VAL A 85 -15.29 8.14 -14.29
CA VAL A 85 -14.54 9.28 -13.71
C VAL A 85 -15.38 9.97 -12.65
N THR A 86 -16.62 10.30 -12.98
CA THR A 86 -17.54 10.98 -12.05
C THR A 86 -17.87 10.11 -10.84
N GLU A 87 -18.16 8.83 -11.07
CA GLU A 87 -18.47 7.87 -9.99
C GLU A 87 -17.27 7.58 -9.09
N ALA A 88 -16.05 7.51 -9.65
CA ALA A 88 -14.82 7.36 -8.88
C ALA A 88 -14.62 8.51 -7.89
N LEU A 89 -14.80 9.75 -8.32
CA LEU A 89 -14.70 10.92 -7.45
C LEU A 89 -15.82 10.98 -6.43
N LYS A 90 -17.05 10.62 -6.81
CA LYS A 90 -18.19 10.55 -5.90
C LYS A 90 -17.95 9.52 -4.77
N ILE A 91 -17.53 8.30 -5.11
CA ILE A 91 -17.25 7.25 -4.13
C ILE A 91 -16.08 7.67 -3.22
N THR A 92 -15.05 8.30 -3.78
CA THR A 92 -13.93 8.86 -3.00
C THR A 92 -14.41 9.89 -1.99
N LEU A 93 -15.27 10.82 -2.39
CA LEU A 93 -15.83 11.84 -1.50
C LEU A 93 -16.70 11.23 -0.40
N LEU A 94 -17.59 10.30 -0.74
CA LEU A 94 -18.44 9.63 0.24
C LEU A 94 -17.63 8.85 1.28
N LEU A 95 -16.64 8.09 0.83
CA LEU A 95 -15.75 7.34 1.71
C LEU A 95 -14.92 8.27 2.59
N SER A 96 -14.36 9.33 2.00
CA SER A 96 -13.57 10.33 2.73
C SER A 96 -14.40 11.06 3.77
N PHE A 97 -15.64 11.40 3.46
CA PHE A 97 -16.55 12.04 4.41
C PHE A 97 -16.86 11.10 5.59
N LEU A 98 -17.14 9.83 5.32
CA LEU A 98 -17.39 8.84 6.37
C LEU A 98 -16.19 8.66 7.30
N LEU A 99 -14.98 8.45 6.73
CA LEU A 99 -13.75 8.26 7.51
C LEU A 99 -13.32 9.53 8.23
N GLY A 100 -13.52 10.70 7.60
CA GLY A 100 -13.23 11.99 8.19
C GLY A 100 -14.14 12.29 9.38
N ALA A 101 -15.45 12.06 9.24
CA ALA A 101 -16.40 12.20 10.33
C ALA A 101 -16.06 11.25 11.50
N LEU A 102 -15.74 9.99 11.20
CA LEU A 102 -15.30 9.01 12.21
C LEU A 102 -14.06 9.52 12.97
N SER A 103 -13.08 10.10 12.27
CA SER A 103 -11.86 10.64 12.89
C SER A 103 -12.14 11.86 13.77
N ILE A 104 -13.04 12.75 13.37
CA ILE A 104 -13.39 13.95 14.13
C ILE A 104 -14.18 13.60 15.39
N PHE A 105 -15.21 12.76 15.25
CA PHE A 105 -16.16 12.48 16.33
C PHE A 105 -15.72 11.36 17.27
N ALA A 106 -14.95 10.38 16.78
CA ALA A 106 -14.55 9.21 17.54
C ALA A 106 -13.01 9.00 17.61
N GLY A 107 -12.20 9.92 17.09
CA GLY A 107 -10.75 9.73 16.97
C GLY A 107 -10.04 9.51 18.30
N GLN A 108 -10.33 10.29 19.33
CA GLN A 108 -9.76 10.10 20.66
C GLN A 108 -10.17 8.78 21.30
N GLU A 109 -11.45 8.42 21.16
CA GLU A 109 -11.99 7.15 21.69
C GLU A 109 -11.36 5.95 20.98
N MET A 110 -11.19 6.02 19.65
CA MET A 110 -10.53 4.97 18.87
C MET A 110 -9.10 4.73 19.37
N ILE A 111 -8.34 5.77 19.68
CA ILE A 111 -6.99 5.66 20.21
C ILE A 111 -7.02 5.10 21.64
N GLY A 112 -7.95 5.57 22.47
CA GLY A 112 -8.15 5.06 23.84
C GLY A 112 -8.48 3.57 23.89
N LEU A 113 -9.30 3.07 22.96
CA LEU A 113 -9.63 1.65 22.83
C LEU A 113 -8.41 0.75 22.51
N LEU A 114 -7.35 1.34 21.97
CA LEU A 114 -6.09 0.62 21.73
C LEU A 114 -5.24 0.46 23.02
N GLY A 115 -5.76 0.86 24.18
CA GLY A 115 -5.08 0.70 25.46
C GLY A 115 -4.02 1.75 25.77
N THR A 116 -4.09 2.93 25.14
CA THR A 116 -3.17 4.04 25.36
C THR A 116 -3.52 4.81 26.64
N GLU A 117 -2.50 5.41 27.28
CA GLU A 117 -2.72 6.35 28.37
C GLU A 117 -3.50 7.58 27.89
N ARG A 118 -4.18 8.26 28.82
CA ARG A 118 -5.06 9.38 28.52
C ARG A 118 -4.37 10.51 27.75
N ASP A 119 -3.16 10.88 28.16
CA ASP A 119 -2.40 11.98 27.53
C ASP A 119 -1.99 11.62 26.10
N VAL A 120 -1.65 10.34 25.86
CA VAL A 120 -1.36 9.81 24.52
C VAL A 120 -2.62 9.79 23.68
N ALA A 121 -3.77 9.40 24.24
CA ALA A 121 -5.05 9.40 23.54
C ALA A 121 -5.50 10.82 23.16
N GLU A 122 -5.28 11.81 24.01
CA GLU A 122 -5.58 13.22 23.71
C GLU A 122 -4.67 13.76 22.60
N SER A 123 -3.37 13.53 22.68
CA SER A 123 -2.39 13.93 21.65
C SER A 123 -2.67 13.30 20.30
N GLY A 124 -2.86 11.99 20.29
CA GLY A 124 -3.17 11.25 19.07
C GLY A 124 -4.55 11.57 18.51
N GLY A 125 -5.54 11.79 19.39
CA GLY A 125 -6.88 12.22 19.02
C GLY A 125 -6.90 13.57 18.32
N LEU A 126 -6.11 14.55 18.80
CA LEU A 126 -5.94 15.84 18.14
C LEU A 126 -5.37 15.66 16.71
N TYR A 127 -4.30 14.89 16.57
CA TYR A 127 -3.69 14.63 15.27
C TYR A 127 -4.65 13.88 14.33
N LEU A 128 -5.32 12.86 14.82
CA LEU A 128 -6.28 12.09 14.05
C LEU A 128 -7.50 12.92 13.64
N SER A 129 -8.02 13.79 14.51
CA SER A 129 -9.13 14.68 14.18
C SER A 129 -8.77 15.69 13.09
N LEU A 130 -7.54 16.18 13.05
CA LEU A 130 -7.07 17.12 12.03
C LEU A 130 -6.72 16.39 10.72
N VAL A 131 -5.78 15.46 10.76
CA VAL A 131 -5.27 14.77 9.57
C VAL A 131 -6.26 13.73 9.04
N GLY A 132 -6.86 12.95 9.93
CA GLY A 132 -7.93 12.00 9.59
C GLY A 132 -9.22 12.72 9.22
N GLY A 133 -9.57 13.82 9.90
CA GLY A 133 -10.73 14.64 9.57
C GLY A 133 -10.62 15.30 8.19
N SER A 134 -9.42 15.61 7.74
CA SER A 134 -9.11 16.14 6.40
C SER A 134 -8.71 15.05 5.40
N ILE A 135 -9.06 13.79 5.66
CA ILE A 135 -8.66 12.64 4.83
C ILE A 135 -9.16 12.73 3.38
N VAL A 136 -10.14 13.56 3.12
CA VAL A 136 -10.63 13.87 1.77
C VAL A 136 -9.51 14.34 0.84
N LEU A 137 -8.54 15.08 1.36
CA LEU A 137 -7.39 15.53 0.57
C LEU A 137 -6.55 14.35 0.09
N LEU A 138 -6.25 13.39 0.98
CA LEU A 138 -5.53 12.17 0.63
C LEU A 138 -6.34 11.30 -0.33
N GLY A 139 -7.62 11.11 -0.04
CA GLY A 139 -8.52 10.30 -0.88
C GLY A 139 -8.61 10.85 -2.30
N LEU A 140 -8.83 12.15 -2.45
CA LEU A 140 -8.87 12.80 -3.76
C LEU A 140 -7.52 12.77 -4.47
N MET A 141 -6.40 13.03 -3.76
CA MET A 141 -5.07 12.93 -4.36
C MET A 141 -4.80 11.53 -4.90
N THR A 142 -5.16 10.49 -4.15
CA THR A 142 -4.98 9.08 -4.56
C THR A 142 -5.85 8.75 -5.78
N SER A 143 -7.11 9.15 -5.78
CA SER A 143 -8.04 8.89 -6.88
C SER A 143 -7.70 9.69 -8.13
N LEU A 144 -7.37 10.98 -8.00
CA LEU A 144 -6.90 11.80 -9.12
C LEU A 144 -5.57 11.29 -9.68
N GLY A 145 -4.65 10.88 -8.81
CA GLY A 145 -3.40 10.25 -9.22
C GLY A 145 -3.63 8.99 -10.05
N ALA A 146 -4.58 8.14 -9.63
CA ALA A 146 -4.98 6.96 -10.38
C ALA A 146 -5.60 7.29 -11.74
N LEU A 147 -6.52 8.27 -11.79
CA LEU A 147 -7.14 8.76 -13.03
C LEU A 147 -6.10 9.32 -14.01
N ILE A 148 -5.23 10.21 -13.57
CA ILE A 148 -4.22 10.84 -14.40
C ILE A 148 -3.20 9.83 -14.90
N ARG A 149 -2.76 8.90 -14.03
CA ARG A 149 -1.83 7.83 -14.39
C ARG A 149 -2.42 6.91 -15.47
N ALA A 150 -3.71 6.56 -15.35
CA ALA A 150 -4.38 5.68 -16.28
C ALA A 150 -4.61 6.33 -17.65
N THR A 151 -4.77 7.64 -17.72
CA THR A 151 -5.24 8.33 -18.93
C THR A 151 -4.12 8.95 -19.78
N HIS A 152 -3.24 9.76 -19.20
CA HIS A 152 -2.31 10.53 -20.05
C HIS A 152 -0.93 10.82 -19.47
N ASN A 153 -0.76 10.86 -18.14
CA ASN A 153 0.53 11.26 -17.58
C ASN A 153 0.90 10.46 -16.31
N PRO A 154 1.56 9.29 -16.45
CA PRO A 154 1.92 8.47 -15.31
C PRO A 154 2.99 9.09 -14.40
N ARG A 155 3.70 10.14 -14.84
CA ARG A 155 4.76 10.79 -14.07
C ARG A 155 4.27 11.94 -13.21
N LEU A 156 3.15 12.55 -13.56
CA LEU A 156 2.64 13.72 -12.83
C LEU A 156 2.35 13.44 -11.36
N PRO A 157 1.70 12.32 -10.97
CA PRO A 157 1.49 12.01 -9.56
C PRO A 157 2.79 11.90 -8.76
N LEU A 158 3.88 11.38 -9.36
CA LEU A 158 5.21 11.35 -8.72
C LEU A 158 5.73 12.76 -8.43
N TYR A 159 5.68 13.67 -9.41
CA TYR A 159 6.17 15.05 -9.21
C TYR A 159 5.34 15.80 -8.17
N VAL A 160 4.02 15.59 -8.17
CA VAL A 160 3.13 16.19 -7.16
C VAL A 160 3.41 15.61 -5.78
N SER A 161 3.62 14.30 -5.67
CA SER A 161 4.02 13.67 -4.40
C SER A 161 5.34 14.21 -3.88
N PHE A 162 6.33 14.38 -4.75
CA PHE A 162 7.62 14.98 -4.38
C PHE A 162 7.44 16.40 -3.84
N LEU A 163 6.70 17.24 -4.56
CA LEU A 163 6.43 18.62 -4.14
C LEU A 163 5.64 18.66 -2.82
N SER A 164 4.58 17.85 -2.69
CA SER A 164 3.79 17.78 -1.45
C SER A 164 4.64 17.36 -0.26
N ASN A 165 5.56 16.40 -0.44
CA ASN A 165 6.46 15.96 0.61
C ASN A 165 7.46 17.06 0.99
N ALA A 166 8.03 17.75 0.03
CA ALA A 166 8.94 18.88 0.28
C ALA A 166 8.21 20.02 1.03
N LEU A 167 6.99 20.35 0.62
CA LEU A 167 6.17 21.35 1.30
C LEU A 167 5.75 20.92 2.70
N ASN A 168 5.46 19.63 2.90
CA ASN A 168 5.14 19.14 4.24
C ASN A 168 6.34 19.27 5.19
N ILE A 169 7.54 18.89 4.75
CA ILE A 169 8.76 19.09 5.56
C ILE A 169 8.93 20.57 5.90
N LEU A 170 8.78 21.45 4.92
CA LEU A 170 8.90 22.89 5.13
C LEU A 170 7.85 23.42 6.10
N PHE A 171 6.58 23.15 5.86
CA PHE A 171 5.48 23.68 6.70
C PHE A 171 5.50 23.08 8.10
N SER A 172 5.74 21.79 8.25
CA SER A 172 5.84 21.15 9.56
C SER A 172 7.04 21.65 10.36
N SER A 173 8.19 21.86 9.71
CA SER A 173 9.37 22.43 10.37
C SER A 173 9.15 23.87 10.81
N LEU A 174 8.55 24.69 9.97
CA LEU A 174 8.18 26.07 10.33
C LEU A 174 7.19 26.10 11.50
N ALA A 175 6.19 25.24 11.47
CA ALA A 175 5.17 25.15 12.49
C ALA A 175 5.75 24.71 13.86
N ILE A 176 6.70 23.79 13.87
CA ILE A 176 7.33 23.31 15.10
C ILE A 176 8.38 24.30 15.62
N PHE A 177 9.36 24.66 14.77
CA PHE A 177 10.57 25.37 15.22
C PHE A 177 10.44 26.87 15.24
N VAL A 178 9.50 27.46 14.48
CA VAL A 178 9.33 28.92 14.39
C VAL A 178 8.04 29.37 15.04
N LEU A 179 6.93 28.66 14.82
CA LEU A 179 5.60 29.08 15.32
C LEU A 179 5.20 28.38 16.63
N ASP A 180 5.97 27.39 17.08
CA ASP A 180 5.73 26.62 18.33
C ASP A 180 4.30 26.04 18.44
N MET A 181 3.77 25.55 17.31
CA MET A 181 2.39 25.07 17.22
C MET A 181 2.23 23.60 17.69
N GLY A 182 3.31 22.92 18.06
CA GLY A 182 3.26 21.54 18.53
C GLY A 182 2.69 20.56 17.50
N ILE A 183 1.90 19.58 17.96
CA ILE A 183 1.28 18.53 17.14
C ILE A 183 0.32 19.13 16.10
N ALA A 184 -0.45 20.14 16.47
CA ALA A 184 -1.36 20.83 15.54
C ALA A 184 -0.59 21.43 14.36
N GLY A 185 0.63 21.93 14.58
CA GLY A 185 1.49 22.45 13.53
C GLY A 185 1.90 21.40 12.50
N VAL A 186 2.27 20.20 12.95
CA VAL A 186 2.57 19.07 12.06
C VAL A 186 1.34 18.67 11.25
N ALA A 187 0.19 18.58 11.90
CA ALA A 187 -1.07 18.26 11.24
C ALA A 187 -1.43 19.31 10.16
N TRP A 188 -1.32 20.59 10.46
CA TRP A 188 -1.56 21.66 9.47
C TRP A 188 -0.54 21.66 8.34
N GLY A 189 0.73 21.35 8.62
CA GLY A 189 1.76 21.16 7.58
C GLY A 189 1.37 20.08 6.59
N THR A 190 0.87 18.95 7.10
CA THR A 190 0.36 17.84 6.28
C THR A 190 -0.88 18.25 5.47
N ILE A 191 -1.83 18.94 6.08
CA ILE A 191 -3.06 19.39 5.41
C ILE A 191 -2.75 20.37 4.28
N LEU A 192 -1.94 21.39 4.54
CA LEU A 192 -1.60 22.41 3.55
C LEU A 192 -0.81 21.84 2.39
N SER A 193 0.15 20.96 2.64
CA SER A 193 0.94 20.32 1.59
C SER A 193 0.08 19.42 0.69
N ARG A 194 -0.85 18.68 1.27
CA ARG A 194 -1.83 17.88 0.51
C ARG A 194 -2.80 18.75 -0.29
N LEU A 195 -3.23 19.87 0.26
CA LEU A 195 -4.11 20.81 -0.45
C LEU A 195 -3.43 21.36 -1.71
N VAL A 196 -2.15 21.75 -1.62
CA VAL A 196 -1.38 22.19 -2.80
C VAL A 196 -1.28 21.06 -3.83
N GLY A 197 -0.94 19.85 -3.41
CA GLY A 197 -0.89 18.68 -4.29
C GLY A 197 -2.23 18.39 -4.97
N LEU A 198 -3.33 18.48 -4.22
CA LEU A 198 -4.68 18.29 -4.75
C LEU A 198 -5.03 19.34 -5.81
N VAL A 199 -4.76 20.62 -5.56
CA VAL A 199 -5.01 21.72 -6.51
C VAL A 199 -4.25 21.49 -7.81
N ILE A 200 -2.99 21.07 -7.75
CA ILE A 200 -2.20 20.77 -8.93
C ILE A 200 -2.80 19.60 -9.71
N LEU A 201 -3.11 18.48 -9.05
CA LEU A 201 -3.71 17.30 -9.72
C LEU A 201 -5.04 17.65 -10.34
N TRP A 202 -5.89 18.41 -9.64
CA TRP A 202 -7.18 18.85 -10.14
C TRP A 202 -7.04 19.73 -11.38
N SER A 203 -6.11 20.68 -11.38
CA SER A 203 -5.85 21.57 -12.52
C SER A 203 -5.37 20.83 -13.77
N GLN A 204 -4.76 19.68 -13.61
CA GLN A 204 -4.26 18.84 -14.70
C GLN A 204 -5.23 17.73 -15.12
N LEU A 205 -6.37 17.63 -14.47
CA LEU A 205 -7.39 16.65 -14.82
C LEU A 205 -8.13 17.09 -16.10
N LYS A 206 -7.80 16.46 -17.22
CA LYS A 206 -8.38 16.72 -18.55
C LYS A 206 -9.29 15.57 -18.97
N LEU A 207 -10.26 15.24 -18.13
CA LEU A 207 -11.18 14.14 -18.37
C LEU A 207 -12.62 14.64 -18.46
N PRO A 208 -13.46 13.96 -19.28
CA PRO A 208 -14.86 14.28 -19.34
C PRO A 208 -15.56 13.90 -18.02
N PHE A 209 -16.52 14.70 -17.65
CA PHE A 209 -17.42 14.44 -16.51
C PHE A 209 -18.85 14.25 -17.00
N GLU A 210 -19.57 13.41 -16.30
CA GLU A 210 -21.01 13.23 -16.48
C GLU A 210 -21.74 13.67 -15.21
N LYS A 211 -23.04 13.91 -15.30
CA LYS A 211 -23.85 14.23 -14.12
C LYS A 211 -23.84 13.02 -13.16
N PRO A 212 -23.57 13.24 -11.87
CA PRO A 212 -23.55 12.15 -10.91
C PRO A 212 -24.94 11.51 -10.80
N THR A 213 -24.99 10.18 -10.83
CA THR A 213 -26.23 9.41 -10.64
C THR A 213 -26.51 9.20 -9.16
N PHE A 214 -27.77 8.92 -8.80
CA PHE A 214 -28.13 8.59 -7.41
C PHE A 214 -27.59 7.23 -6.94
N GLY A 215 -27.34 6.30 -7.86
CA GLY A 215 -26.76 4.99 -7.56
C GLY A 215 -25.25 5.04 -7.36
N LEU A 216 -24.67 3.95 -6.89
CA LEU A 216 -23.24 3.74 -6.85
C LEU A 216 -22.81 2.83 -8.00
N ASP A 217 -21.65 3.10 -8.58
CA ASP A 217 -21.09 2.29 -9.66
C ASP A 217 -20.78 0.87 -9.16
N LYS A 218 -21.59 -0.09 -9.61
CA LYS A 218 -21.45 -1.50 -9.22
C LYS A 218 -20.13 -2.12 -9.72
N GLU A 219 -19.66 -1.73 -10.91
CA GLU A 219 -18.42 -2.25 -11.48
C GLU A 219 -17.22 -1.81 -10.62
N LEU A 220 -17.17 -0.53 -10.26
CA LEU A 220 -16.12 0.01 -9.39
C LEU A 220 -16.17 -0.60 -7.98
N LEU A 221 -17.36 -0.70 -7.38
CA LEU A 221 -17.53 -1.28 -6.04
C LEU A 221 -17.19 -2.77 -6.00
N THR A 222 -17.51 -3.52 -7.05
CA THR A 222 -17.19 -4.96 -7.15
C THR A 222 -15.68 -5.21 -7.14
N LEU A 223 -14.89 -4.22 -7.57
CA LEU A 223 -13.42 -4.26 -7.50
C LEU A 223 -12.90 -3.64 -6.20
N ALA A 224 -13.42 -2.47 -5.82
CA ALA A 224 -12.89 -1.70 -4.69
C ALA A 224 -13.11 -2.39 -3.34
N LEU A 225 -14.31 -2.94 -3.10
CA LEU A 225 -14.65 -3.57 -1.82
C LEU A 225 -13.81 -4.82 -1.53
N PRO A 226 -13.67 -5.80 -2.44
CA PRO A 226 -12.81 -6.94 -2.18
C PRO A 226 -11.33 -6.56 -2.09
N ALA A 227 -10.86 -5.59 -2.88
CA ALA A 227 -9.47 -5.13 -2.82
C ALA A 227 -9.18 -4.43 -1.47
N ALA A 228 -10.11 -3.63 -0.96
CA ALA A 228 -10.01 -3.05 0.38
C ALA A 228 -10.04 -4.14 1.46
N GLY A 229 -10.96 -5.10 1.35
CA GLY A 229 -11.06 -6.24 2.24
C GLY A 229 -9.79 -7.08 2.27
N GLU A 230 -9.14 -7.30 1.13
CA GLU A 230 -7.85 -7.99 1.04
C GLU A 230 -6.77 -7.29 1.88
N ARG A 231 -6.65 -5.97 1.74
CA ARG A 231 -5.68 -5.17 2.50
C ARG A 231 -5.98 -5.16 3.99
N LEU A 232 -7.25 -5.07 4.37
CA LEU A 232 -7.66 -5.13 5.77
C LEU A 232 -7.40 -6.51 6.39
N MET A 233 -7.64 -7.60 5.66
CA MET A 233 -7.32 -8.97 6.10
C MET A 233 -5.81 -9.14 6.32
N MET A 234 -4.99 -8.59 5.44
CA MET A 234 -3.53 -8.58 5.61
C MET A 234 -3.12 -7.82 6.87
N ARG A 235 -3.61 -6.60 7.07
CA ARG A 235 -3.28 -5.78 8.25
C ARG A 235 -3.73 -6.42 9.56
N ALA A 236 -4.95 -6.97 9.60
CA ALA A 236 -5.43 -7.69 10.77
C ALA A 236 -4.58 -8.94 11.08
N GLY A 237 -4.17 -9.67 10.05
CA GLY A 237 -3.29 -10.82 10.20
C GLY A 237 -1.89 -10.45 10.66
N ASP A 238 -1.32 -9.34 10.18
CA ASP A 238 -0.01 -8.83 10.63
C ASP A 238 -0.01 -8.56 12.14
N VAL A 239 -1.10 -8.03 12.69
CA VAL A 239 -1.23 -7.82 14.15
C VAL A 239 -1.16 -9.14 14.92
N VAL A 240 -1.81 -10.19 14.42
CA VAL A 240 -1.74 -11.54 15.03
C VAL A 240 -0.33 -12.11 14.94
N ILE A 241 0.34 -11.97 13.82
CA ILE A 241 1.73 -12.42 13.63
C ILE A 241 2.67 -11.72 14.61
N ILE A 242 2.54 -10.39 14.77
CA ILE A 242 3.33 -9.63 15.76
C ILE A 242 3.07 -10.16 17.18
N ALA A 243 1.83 -10.46 17.52
CA ALA A 243 1.50 -11.05 18.82
C ALA A 243 2.19 -12.42 19.03
N LEU A 244 2.32 -13.24 17.99
CA LEU A 244 3.09 -14.48 18.06
C LEU A 244 4.60 -14.23 18.25
N VAL A 245 5.15 -13.24 17.54
CA VAL A 245 6.58 -12.87 17.65
C VAL A 245 6.92 -12.35 19.05
N VAL A 246 6.01 -11.62 19.69
CA VAL A 246 6.19 -11.11 21.07
C VAL A 246 6.49 -12.24 22.05
N SER A 247 5.96 -13.44 21.85
CA SER A 247 6.21 -14.60 22.71
C SER A 247 7.66 -15.10 22.69
N PHE A 248 8.47 -14.66 21.72
CA PHE A 248 9.89 -15.06 21.60
C PHE A 248 10.86 -14.10 22.29
N GLY A 249 10.36 -13.03 22.91
CA GLY A 249 11.17 -12.06 23.65
C GLY A 249 11.41 -10.75 22.91
N THR A 250 11.95 -9.78 23.65
CA THR A 250 12.13 -8.39 23.19
C THR A 250 13.13 -8.30 22.04
N GLU A 251 14.19 -9.08 22.08
CA GLU A 251 15.24 -9.11 21.06
C GLU A 251 14.71 -9.62 19.71
N ALA A 252 13.86 -10.66 19.76
CA ALA A 252 13.20 -11.21 18.58
C ALA A 252 12.24 -10.19 17.97
N VAL A 253 11.45 -9.49 18.78
CA VAL A 253 10.54 -8.43 18.33
C VAL A 253 11.31 -7.28 17.67
N ALA A 254 12.37 -6.81 18.32
CA ALA A 254 13.20 -5.73 17.79
C ALA A 254 13.87 -6.12 16.48
N GLY A 255 14.48 -7.29 16.42
CA GLY A 255 15.13 -7.81 15.22
C GLY A 255 14.14 -8.04 14.07
N ASN A 256 12.97 -8.60 14.35
CA ASN A 256 11.89 -8.78 13.37
C ASN A 256 11.44 -7.43 12.80
N ALA A 257 11.20 -6.44 13.65
CA ALA A 257 10.79 -5.11 13.23
C ALA A 257 11.84 -4.43 12.33
N ILE A 258 13.12 -4.52 12.68
CA ILE A 258 14.23 -3.99 11.87
C ILE A 258 14.28 -4.71 10.52
N GLY A 259 14.21 -6.04 10.52
CA GLY A 259 14.21 -6.85 9.31
C GLY A 259 13.04 -6.50 8.39
N GLU A 260 11.84 -6.28 8.93
CA GLU A 260 10.67 -5.85 8.16
C GLU A 260 10.87 -4.47 7.53
N VAL A 261 11.46 -3.50 8.25
CA VAL A 261 11.80 -2.18 7.68
C VAL A 261 12.76 -2.33 6.50
N LEU A 262 13.80 -3.13 6.65
CA LEU A 262 14.77 -3.39 5.56
C LEU A 262 14.10 -4.07 4.36
N THR A 263 13.20 -5.02 4.59
CA THR A 263 12.50 -5.74 3.51
C THR A 263 11.42 -4.93 2.81
N GLN A 264 10.92 -3.85 3.41
CA GLN A 264 9.98 -2.93 2.73
C GLN A 264 10.58 -2.35 1.44
N PHE A 265 11.88 -2.09 1.40
CA PHE A 265 12.56 -1.65 0.19
C PHE A 265 12.52 -2.70 -0.93
N ASN A 266 12.52 -3.99 -0.57
CA ASN A 266 12.47 -5.09 -1.53
C ASN A 266 11.16 -5.13 -2.31
N TYR A 267 10.05 -4.74 -1.68
CA TYR A 267 8.71 -4.84 -2.28
C TYR A 267 8.37 -3.68 -3.21
N MET A 268 9.08 -2.55 -3.13
CA MET A 268 8.79 -1.37 -3.95
C MET A 268 8.77 -1.64 -5.46
N PRO A 269 9.75 -2.37 -6.05
CA PRO A 269 9.70 -2.69 -7.45
C PRO A 269 8.47 -3.51 -7.84
N ALA A 270 8.11 -4.50 -7.03
CA ALA A 270 6.95 -5.34 -7.28
C ALA A 270 5.64 -4.53 -7.25
N PHE A 271 5.47 -3.64 -6.29
CA PHE A 271 4.28 -2.77 -6.20
C PHE A 271 4.18 -1.77 -7.37
N GLY A 272 5.32 -1.21 -7.81
CA GLY A 272 5.34 -0.34 -8.99
C GLY A 272 4.94 -1.09 -10.25
N VAL A 273 5.48 -2.28 -10.47
CA VAL A 273 5.11 -3.13 -11.61
C VAL A 273 3.67 -3.63 -11.49
N ALA A 274 3.17 -3.93 -10.28
CA ALA A 274 1.78 -4.30 -10.05
C ALA A 274 0.81 -3.19 -10.48
N THR A 275 1.12 -1.94 -10.16
CA THR A 275 0.33 -0.78 -10.61
C THR A 275 0.24 -0.73 -12.13
N ALA A 276 1.36 -0.90 -12.82
CA ALA A 276 1.39 -0.99 -14.29
C ALA A 276 0.61 -2.20 -14.81
N THR A 277 0.70 -3.34 -14.12
CA THR A 277 0.00 -4.58 -14.50
C THR A 277 -1.51 -4.39 -14.49
N VAL A 278 -2.08 -3.84 -13.41
CA VAL A 278 -3.53 -3.57 -13.32
C VAL A 278 -4.00 -2.77 -14.52
N MET A 279 -3.32 -1.67 -14.83
CA MET A 279 -3.72 -0.75 -15.89
C MET A 279 -3.59 -1.35 -17.28
N LEU A 280 -2.44 -1.96 -17.58
CA LEU A 280 -2.17 -2.51 -18.92
C LEU A 280 -3.00 -3.76 -19.20
N VAL A 281 -3.21 -4.62 -18.22
CA VAL A 281 -4.09 -5.80 -18.35
C VAL A 281 -5.54 -5.34 -18.54
N ALA A 282 -6.04 -4.41 -17.73
CA ALA A 282 -7.41 -3.90 -17.86
C ALA A 282 -7.64 -3.25 -19.24
N ARG A 283 -6.66 -2.50 -19.74
CA ARG A 283 -6.72 -1.91 -21.08
C ARG A 283 -6.77 -2.99 -22.17
N ALA A 284 -5.90 -4.00 -22.08
CA ALA A 284 -5.89 -5.12 -23.03
C ALA A 284 -7.19 -5.92 -22.99
N VAL A 285 -7.83 -6.06 -21.82
CA VAL A 285 -9.17 -6.66 -21.70
C VAL A 285 -10.22 -5.78 -22.40
N GLY A 286 -10.15 -4.46 -22.23
CA GLY A 286 -11.03 -3.53 -22.93
C GLY A 286 -10.89 -3.59 -24.46
N GLU A 287 -9.68 -3.83 -24.95
CA GLU A 287 -9.35 -4.03 -26.37
C GLU A 287 -9.69 -5.45 -26.88
N ASP A 288 -10.22 -6.35 -26.03
CA ASP A 288 -10.44 -7.78 -26.29
C ASP A 288 -9.18 -8.53 -26.79
N ASN A 289 -8.01 -8.06 -26.36
CA ASN A 289 -6.71 -8.58 -26.78
C ASN A 289 -6.11 -9.56 -25.76
N TRP A 290 -6.63 -10.78 -25.75
CA TRP A 290 -6.23 -11.83 -24.78
C TRP A 290 -4.78 -12.28 -24.95
N LYS A 291 -4.23 -12.23 -26.17
CA LYS A 291 -2.80 -12.50 -26.40
C LYS A 291 -1.92 -11.48 -25.68
N ARG A 292 -2.33 -10.20 -25.70
CA ARG A 292 -1.63 -9.14 -24.96
C ARG A 292 -1.74 -9.34 -23.45
N VAL A 293 -2.90 -9.73 -22.94
CA VAL A 293 -3.10 -10.08 -21.51
C VAL A 293 -2.11 -11.17 -21.09
N ALA A 294 -2.01 -12.28 -21.85
CA ALA A 294 -1.09 -13.37 -21.56
C ALA A 294 0.39 -12.92 -21.58
N SER A 295 0.74 -12.11 -22.58
CA SER A 295 2.09 -11.55 -22.71
C SER A 295 2.45 -10.63 -21.55
N LEU A 296 1.56 -9.72 -21.16
CA LEU A 296 1.75 -8.77 -20.05
C LEU A 296 1.92 -9.50 -18.72
N SER A 297 1.07 -10.47 -18.42
CA SER A 297 1.15 -11.25 -17.17
C SER A 297 2.52 -11.93 -17.02
N LYS A 298 3.06 -12.48 -18.10
CA LYS A 298 4.38 -13.10 -18.11
C LYS A 298 5.52 -12.05 -18.02
N GLN A 299 5.41 -10.96 -18.77
CA GLN A 299 6.42 -9.91 -18.81
C GLN A 299 6.55 -9.20 -17.46
N THR A 300 5.44 -8.87 -16.83
CA THR A 300 5.43 -8.18 -15.53
C THR A 300 5.98 -9.05 -14.41
N PHE A 301 5.72 -10.36 -14.42
CA PHE A 301 6.33 -11.30 -13.49
C PHE A 301 7.86 -11.34 -13.62
N TRP A 302 8.37 -11.54 -14.83
CA TRP A 302 9.81 -11.62 -15.06
C TRP A 302 10.53 -10.29 -14.85
N LEU A 303 9.88 -9.16 -15.20
CA LEU A 303 10.42 -7.84 -14.93
C LEU A 303 10.52 -7.57 -13.44
N SER A 304 9.50 -7.93 -12.66
CA SER A 304 9.53 -7.81 -11.20
C SER A 304 10.63 -8.66 -10.59
N LEU A 305 10.82 -9.88 -11.09
CA LEU A 305 11.89 -10.76 -10.62
C LEU A 305 13.28 -10.16 -10.91
N LEU A 306 13.46 -9.59 -12.11
CA LEU A 306 14.72 -8.94 -12.51
C LEU A 306 15.04 -7.71 -11.66
N LEU A 307 14.02 -6.96 -11.24
CA LEU A 307 14.22 -5.75 -10.43
C LEU A 307 14.33 -6.07 -8.94
N MET A 308 13.52 -6.99 -8.45
CA MET A 308 13.43 -7.26 -7.02
C MET A 308 14.54 -8.20 -6.52
N LEU A 309 14.88 -9.26 -7.28
CA LEU A 309 15.85 -10.26 -6.82
C LEU A 309 17.24 -9.69 -6.54
N PRO A 310 17.85 -8.86 -7.42
CA PRO A 310 19.14 -8.23 -7.11
C PRO A 310 19.07 -7.31 -5.87
N LEU A 311 18.01 -6.55 -5.73
CA LEU A 311 17.80 -5.66 -4.58
C LEU A 311 17.69 -6.46 -3.27
N THR A 312 16.91 -7.53 -3.27
CA THR A 312 16.75 -8.41 -2.11
C THR A 312 18.09 -9.08 -1.75
N LEU A 313 18.85 -9.50 -2.75
CA LEU A 313 20.17 -10.10 -2.56
C LEU A 313 21.15 -9.11 -1.92
N ILE A 314 21.17 -7.84 -2.39
CA ILE A 314 22.00 -6.77 -1.83
C ILE A 314 21.60 -6.49 -0.38
N ILE A 315 20.30 -6.39 -0.08
CA ILE A 315 19.83 -6.12 1.29
C ILE A 315 20.18 -7.30 2.22
N TYR A 316 20.07 -8.53 1.76
CA TYR A 316 20.51 -9.68 2.54
C TYR A 316 22.02 -9.68 2.77
N ALA A 317 22.81 -9.44 1.74
CA ALA A 317 24.28 -9.39 1.84
C ALA A 317 24.75 -8.27 2.78
N LEU A 318 24.03 -7.15 2.82
CA LEU A 318 24.29 -6.02 3.72
C LEU A 318 23.45 -6.08 5.00
N GLY A 319 22.78 -7.17 5.28
CA GLY A 319 21.83 -7.31 6.41
C GLY A 319 22.46 -6.99 7.77
N ILE A 320 23.66 -7.48 8.03
CA ILE A 320 24.39 -7.20 9.28
C ILE A 320 24.74 -5.70 9.40
N PRO A 321 25.49 -5.07 8.47
CA PRO A 321 25.81 -3.66 8.60
C PRO A 321 24.57 -2.74 8.58
N LEU A 322 23.53 -3.07 7.83
CA LEU A 322 22.28 -2.31 7.85
C LEU A 322 21.57 -2.42 9.19
N THR A 323 21.54 -3.60 9.81
CA THR A 323 20.94 -3.79 11.12
C THR A 323 21.71 -3.07 12.21
N HIS A 324 23.04 -2.99 12.09
CA HIS A 324 23.90 -2.26 13.04
C HIS A 324 23.64 -0.75 13.07
N LEU A 325 22.95 -0.19 12.07
CA LEU A 325 22.48 1.19 12.13
C LEU A 325 21.38 1.40 13.18
N TYR A 326 20.69 0.33 13.58
CA TYR A 326 19.58 0.36 14.54
C TYR A 326 19.94 -0.22 15.90
N THR A 327 20.70 -1.31 15.94
CA THR A 327 21.05 -2.02 17.17
C THR A 327 22.35 -2.78 17.05
N THR A 328 23.05 -2.94 18.19
CA THR A 328 24.25 -3.78 18.30
C THR A 328 23.97 -5.08 19.04
N ASP A 329 22.73 -5.31 19.50
CA ASP A 329 22.36 -6.54 20.20
C ASP A 329 22.46 -7.75 19.27
N PRO A 330 23.27 -8.78 19.64
CA PRO A 330 23.54 -9.93 18.77
C PRO A 330 22.27 -10.73 18.41
N LEU A 331 21.34 -10.89 19.34
CA LEU A 331 20.11 -11.65 19.11
C LEU A 331 19.15 -10.89 18.18
N ALA A 332 19.06 -9.57 18.35
CA ALA A 332 18.26 -8.72 17.45
C ALA A 332 18.86 -8.68 16.05
N VAL A 333 20.18 -8.65 15.92
CA VAL A 333 20.87 -8.72 14.63
C VAL A 333 20.61 -10.05 13.94
N GLU A 334 20.73 -11.17 14.66
CA GLU A 334 20.41 -12.51 14.13
C GLU A 334 18.97 -12.59 13.61
N ALA A 335 18.01 -12.11 14.41
CA ALA A 335 16.59 -12.09 14.03
C ALA A 335 16.35 -11.22 12.79
N SER A 336 16.95 -10.05 12.68
CA SER A 336 16.83 -9.16 11.52
C SER A 336 17.39 -9.80 10.26
N VAL A 337 18.57 -10.41 10.33
CA VAL A 337 19.19 -11.10 9.19
C VAL A 337 18.36 -12.30 8.76
N LEU A 338 17.77 -13.02 9.71
CA LEU A 338 16.83 -14.11 9.40
C LEU A 338 15.64 -13.63 8.57
N VAL A 339 15.04 -12.51 8.93
CA VAL A 339 13.92 -11.90 8.18
C VAL A 339 14.35 -11.57 6.76
N THR A 340 15.53 -10.98 6.56
CA THR A 340 16.06 -10.68 5.22
C THR A 340 16.35 -11.94 4.41
N LEU A 341 16.80 -13.02 5.05
CA LEU A 341 17.02 -14.32 4.41
C LEU A 341 15.69 -14.91 3.91
N PHE A 342 14.67 -14.95 4.75
CA PHE A 342 13.35 -15.45 4.34
C PHE A 342 12.71 -14.57 3.26
N SER A 343 12.92 -13.26 3.29
CA SER A 343 12.53 -12.36 2.20
C SER A 343 13.22 -12.72 0.89
N LEU A 344 14.51 -13.03 0.91
CA LEU A 344 15.26 -13.47 -0.28
C LEU A 344 14.72 -14.79 -0.82
N LEU A 345 14.55 -15.80 0.04
CA LEU A 345 14.03 -17.12 -0.35
C LEU A 345 12.58 -17.02 -0.88
N GLY A 346 11.78 -16.14 -0.30
CA GLY A 346 10.39 -15.91 -0.68
C GLY A 346 10.18 -14.98 -1.86
N THR A 347 11.23 -14.37 -2.41
CA THR A 347 11.11 -13.36 -3.48
C THR A 347 10.27 -13.82 -4.67
N PRO A 348 10.46 -15.00 -5.29
CA PRO A 348 9.62 -15.45 -6.40
C PRO A 348 8.14 -15.64 -6.00
N MET A 349 7.89 -16.14 -4.80
CA MET A 349 6.54 -16.37 -4.29
C MET A 349 5.81 -15.06 -4.02
N THR A 350 6.50 -14.09 -3.44
CA THR A 350 5.97 -12.74 -3.19
C THR A 350 5.65 -12.02 -4.49
N ILE A 351 6.55 -12.06 -5.46
CA ILE A 351 6.32 -11.50 -6.79
C ILE A 351 5.11 -12.17 -7.45
N GLY A 352 5.05 -13.49 -7.39
CA GLY A 352 3.93 -14.26 -7.94
C GLY A 352 2.60 -13.83 -7.35
N THR A 353 2.54 -13.69 -6.02
CA THR A 353 1.35 -13.22 -5.31
C THR A 353 0.96 -11.80 -5.72
N VAL A 354 1.90 -10.86 -5.70
CA VAL A 354 1.64 -9.44 -6.00
C VAL A 354 1.21 -9.25 -7.46
N ILE A 355 1.93 -9.86 -8.39
CA ILE A 355 1.65 -9.71 -9.83
C ILE A 355 0.36 -10.40 -10.24
N TYR A 356 0.10 -11.64 -9.79
CA TYR A 356 -1.15 -12.30 -10.13
C TYR A 356 -2.37 -11.69 -9.44
N THR A 357 -2.23 -11.10 -8.26
CA THR A 357 -3.26 -10.23 -7.67
C THR A 357 -3.57 -9.05 -8.59
N ALA A 358 -2.54 -8.36 -9.08
CA ALA A 358 -2.70 -7.24 -10.01
C ALA A 358 -3.31 -7.68 -11.36
N VAL A 359 -2.91 -8.83 -11.87
CA VAL A 359 -3.52 -9.41 -13.09
C VAL A 359 -5.02 -9.64 -12.88
N TRP A 360 -5.43 -10.26 -11.77
CA TRP A 360 -6.83 -10.50 -11.48
C TRP A 360 -7.65 -9.21 -11.28
N GLN A 361 -7.06 -8.20 -10.64
CA GLN A 361 -7.67 -6.87 -10.55
C GLN A 361 -7.83 -6.23 -11.93
N GLY A 362 -6.83 -6.36 -12.80
CA GLY A 362 -6.90 -5.90 -14.19
C GLY A 362 -7.94 -6.66 -15.03
N LEU A 363 -8.16 -7.94 -14.76
CA LEU A 363 -9.22 -8.75 -15.36
C LEU A 363 -10.62 -8.40 -14.85
N GLY A 364 -10.74 -7.51 -13.86
CA GLY A 364 -12.01 -7.10 -13.26
C GLY A 364 -12.51 -8.03 -12.16
N ASN A 365 -11.64 -8.84 -11.56
CA ASN A 365 -12.01 -9.77 -10.48
C ASN A 365 -11.08 -9.61 -9.27
N ALA A 366 -11.46 -8.75 -8.33
CA ALA A 366 -10.75 -8.58 -7.06
C ALA A 366 -11.21 -9.57 -5.96
N ARG A 367 -12.31 -10.31 -6.18
CA ARG A 367 -12.82 -11.28 -5.19
C ARG A 367 -11.87 -12.47 -5.03
N LEU A 368 -11.29 -12.94 -6.13
CA LEU A 368 -10.41 -14.11 -6.09
C LEU A 368 -9.13 -13.84 -5.29
N PRO A 369 -8.40 -12.72 -5.48
CA PRO A 369 -7.31 -12.32 -4.60
C PRO A 369 -7.74 -12.16 -3.14
N PHE A 370 -8.91 -11.59 -2.88
CA PHE A 370 -9.43 -11.44 -1.52
C PHE A 370 -9.59 -12.80 -0.82
N TYR A 371 -10.20 -13.79 -1.48
CA TYR A 371 -10.34 -15.13 -0.91
C TYR A 371 -8.99 -15.84 -0.74
N ALA A 372 -8.10 -15.72 -1.74
CA ALA A 372 -6.76 -16.29 -1.67
C ALA A 372 -5.96 -15.72 -0.49
N THR A 373 -6.04 -14.40 -0.28
CA THR A 373 -5.36 -13.72 0.82
C THR A 373 -5.99 -14.05 2.17
N SER A 374 -7.31 -14.13 2.25
CA SER A 374 -7.99 -14.50 3.51
C SER A 374 -7.61 -15.91 3.95
N ILE A 375 -7.63 -16.88 3.06
CA ILE A 375 -7.20 -18.26 3.35
C ILE A 375 -5.69 -18.30 3.63
N GLY A 376 -4.88 -17.67 2.77
CA GLY A 376 -3.43 -17.66 2.90
C GLY A 376 -2.96 -17.05 4.21
N MET A 377 -3.47 -15.88 4.57
CA MET A 377 -3.08 -15.18 5.81
C MET A 377 -3.56 -15.91 7.05
N TRP A 378 -4.86 -16.21 7.13
CA TRP A 378 -5.47 -16.70 8.37
C TRP A 378 -5.30 -18.21 8.58
N CYS A 379 -5.43 -19.02 7.54
CA CYS A 379 -5.28 -20.48 7.67
C CYS A 379 -3.82 -20.93 7.50
N ILE A 380 -3.11 -20.39 6.52
CA ILE A 380 -1.76 -20.87 6.21
C ILE A 380 -0.72 -20.10 7.01
N ARG A 381 -0.57 -18.79 6.84
CA ARG A 381 0.49 -18.01 7.51
C ARG A 381 0.38 -18.10 9.03
N ILE A 382 -0.78 -17.76 9.59
CA ILE A 382 -1.01 -17.79 11.04
C ILE A 382 -1.02 -19.23 11.54
N GLY A 383 -1.75 -20.13 10.87
CA GLY A 383 -1.88 -21.53 11.28
C GLY A 383 -0.55 -22.28 11.28
N THR A 384 0.20 -22.23 10.18
CA THR A 384 1.51 -22.90 10.10
C THR A 384 2.59 -22.16 10.88
N GLY A 385 2.51 -20.83 10.96
CA GLY A 385 3.41 -20.02 11.80
C GLY A 385 3.25 -20.36 13.27
N TYR A 386 2.02 -20.48 13.76
CA TYR A 386 1.76 -20.93 15.12
C TYR A 386 2.25 -22.37 15.35
N LEU A 387 1.91 -23.30 14.45
CA LEU A 387 2.34 -24.68 14.54
C LEU A 387 3.86 -24.82 14.55
N MET A 388 4.56 -24.25 13.58
CA MET A 388 6.01 -24.36 13.44
C MET A 388 6.76 -23.48 14.45
N GLY A 389 6.30 -22.26 14.67
CA GLY A 389 6.98 -21.31 15.55
C GLY A 389 6.81 -21.63 17.02
N ILE A 390 5.61 -21.97 17.45
CA ILE A 390 5.27 -22.16 18.88
C ILE A 390 5.19 -23.65 19.21
N VAL A 391 4.35 -24.43 18.54
CA VAL A 391 4.11 -25.85 18.92
C VAL A 391 5.35 -26.71 18.68
N LEU A 392 5.99 -26.58 17.52
CA LEU A 392 7.24 -27.28 17.21
C LEU A 392 8.48 -26.61 17.79
N GLY A 393 8.35 -25.40 18.36
CA GLY A 393 9.44 -24.69 19.01
C GLY A 393 10.51 -24.15 18.07
N TRP A 394 10.21 -23.95 16.77
CA TRP A 394 11.19 -23.40 15.82
C TRP A 394 11.39 -21.89 15.95
N GLY A 395 10.56 -21.22 16.77
CA GLY A 395 10.66 -19.78 17.00
C GLY A 395 10.39 -18.93 15.77
N LEU A 396 11.13 -17.84 15.63
CA LEU A 396 10.98 -16.89 14.53
C LEU A 396 11.12 -17.54 13.12
N PRO A 397 12.05 -18.48 12.88
CA PRO A 397 12.10 -19.22 11.62
C PRO A 397 10.79 -19.92 11.25
N GLY A 398 10.09 -20.46 12.23
CA GLY A 398 8.78 -21.11 12.03
C GLY A 398 7.71 -20.14 11.57
N ILE A 399 7.67 -18.94 12.14
CA ILE A 399 6.75 -17.85 11.72
C ILE A 399 7.02 -17.45 10.27
N TRP A 400 8.27 -17.25 9.91
CA TRP A 400 8.65 -16.85 8.54
C TRP A 400 8.48 -17.97 7.52
N ALA A 401 8.65 -19.22 7.91
CA ALA A 401 8.30 -20.37 7.08
C ALA A 401 6.80 -20.37 6.75
N GLY A 402 5.93 -20.01 7.71
CA GLY A 402 4.50 -19.81 7.48
C GLY A 402 4.23 -18.71 6.43
N THR A 403 5.01 -17.63 6.45
CA THR A 403 4.94 -16.56 5.44
C THR A 403 5.32 -17.05 4.03
N LEU A 404 6.36 -17.87 3.91
CA LEU A 404 6.73 -18.49 2.64
C LEU A 404 5.63 -19.40 2.10
N LEU A 405 5.06 -20.25 2.95
CA LEU A 405 3.97 -21.15 2.57
C LEU A 405 2.72 -20.39 2.12
N ASP A 406 2.36 -19.33 2.82
CA ASP A 406 1.25 -18.46 2.43
C ASP A 406 1.48 -17.83 1.05
N ASN A 407 2.61 -17.17 0.84
CA ASN A 407 2.93 -16.54 -0.44
C ASN A 407 3.00 -17.58 -1.57
N GLY A 408 3.57 -18.76 -1.31
CA GLY A 408 3.61 -19.87 -2.26
C GLY A 408 2.20 -20.36 -2.64
N PHE A 409 1.34 -20.57 -1.64
CA PHE A 409 -0.05 -20.96 -1.86
C PHE A 409 -0.80 -19.93 -2.70
N ARG A 410 -0.76 -18.65 -2.31
CA ARG A 410 -1.47 -17.59 -3.04
C ARG A 410 -0.99 -17.48 -4.48
N TRP A 411 0.32 -17.51 -4.71
CA TRP A 411 0.88 -17.49 -6.06
C TRP A 411 0.41 -18.65 -6.90
N LEU A 412 0.56 -19.90 -6.41
CA LEU A 412 0.18 -21.10 -7.15
C LEU A 412 -1.32 -21.16 -7.41
N PHE A 413 -2.14 -20.80 -6.42
CA PHE A 413 -3.59 -20.76 -6.55
C PHE A 413 -4.05 -19.72 -7.58
N LEU A 414 -3.58 -18.47 -7.47
CA LEU A 414 -3.95 -17.41 -8.39
C LEU A 414 -3.46 -17.69 -9.82
N ARG A 415 -2.24 -18.23 -9.95
CA ARG A 415 -1.69 -18.63 -11.25
C ARG A 415 -2.46 -19.78 -11.88
N TYR A 416 -2.81 -20.82 -11.12
CA TYR A 416 -3.60 -21.94 -11.61
C TYR A 416 -4.97 -21.49 -12.10
N ARG A 417 -5.66 -20.68 -11.31
CA ARG A 417 -6.97 -20.10 -11.69
C ARG A 417 -6.85 -19.23 -12.94
N TYR A 418 -5.78 -18.46 -13.05
CA TYR A 418 -5.49 -17.64 -14.22
C TYR A 418 -5.27 -18.50 -15.47
N GLN A 419 -4.46 -19.52 -15.40
CA GLN A 419 -4.24 -20.42 -16.54
C GLN A 419 -5.53 -21.07 -17.01
N ARG A 420 -6.35 -21.56 -16.09
CA ARG A 420 -7.67 -22.10 -16.39
C ARG A 420 -8.62 -21.06 -17.01
N TYR A 421 -8.59 -19.84 -16.51
CA TYR A 421 -9.39 -18.75 -17.09
C TYR A 421 -8.96 -18.41 -18.51
N MET A 422 -7.67 -18.32 -18.77
CA MET A 422 -7.11 -18.01 -20.09
C MET A 422 -7.35 -19.13 -21.10
N SER A 423 -7.36 -20.40 -20.69
CA SER A 423 -7.67 -21.52 -21.58
C SER A 423 -9.13 -21.52 -22.08
N LEU A 424 -10.03 -20.78 -21.42
CA LEU A 424 -11.41 -20.61 -21.86
C LEU A 424 -11.60 -19.41 -22.79
N LYS A 425 -10.55 -18.57 -22.94
CA LYS A 425 -10.58 -17.34 -23.75
C LYS A 425 -9.76 -17.42 -25.04
N GLY A 426 -8.87 -18.42 -25.15
CA GLY A 426 -8.09 -18.74 -26.36
C GLY A 426 -8.54 -20.02 -26.98
#